data_ebe361a2702700b98074522f0be44688
#
_entry.id   ebe361a2702700b98074522f0be44688
#
_cell.length_a   1.000
_cell.length_b   1.000
_cell.length_c   1.000
_cell.angle_alpha   90.00
_cell.angle_beta   90.00
_cell.angle_gamma   90.00
#
_symmetry.space_group_name_H-M   'P 1'
#
loop_
_entity.id
_entity.type
_entity.pdbx_description
1 polymer ?
#
loop_
_entity_poly.entity_id
_entity_poly.type
_entity_poly.pdbx_seq_one_letter_code
_entity_poly.pdbx_strand_id
1 'polypeptide(L)'
;MSQTYDIGIIGSGPAGYTAAFQASAKGLSVVMFEKDKVGGVCLNKGCIPTKAILHSAEIYEELNSCESLGICAENISFDFAKIIEHKNQIVEKLRKSLELSLKNAKVNVVKAEAKIISASEIEADGEIYNCKEVIVAVGAEPRDFAGMKADGEFVLNSDDVLNLTKVPKSILIVGSGAIGIEWSRIFSAFGAEVSVVELAENLLPLADIEVSKRVERIFKSRKIKFFKNTAVEKIEDKKVYLNNGEILTPECVLVAIGRKACEISKVEGVTFIGDACGAIQLAHYASKQAIEYVSGIPFDKSLVPSVIYGNPEIAWVGKREQDLADGTYKK
;
A
#
# COMPACT_ATOMS: atom_id res chain seq x y z
N MET A 1 -38.14 -3.75 -16.47
CA MET A 1 -38.02 -3.34 -15.05
C MET A 1 -36.56 -3.34 -14.72
N SER A 2 -35.99 -2.21 -14.26
CA SER A 2 -34.60 -2.15 -13.81
C SER A 2 -34.43 -3.08 -12.59
N GLN A 3 -33.44 -3.95 -12.63
CA GLN A 3 -33.12 -4.83 -11.51
C GLN A 3 -32.66 -3.98 -10.32
N THR A 4 -33.28 -4.16 -9.14
CA THR A 4 -32.83 -3.51 -7.90
C THR A 4 -31.94 -4.49 -7.13
N TYR A 5 -30.73 -4.05 -6.78
CA TYR A 5 -29.79 -4.79 -5.96
C TYR A 5 -29.99 -4.46 -4.48
N ASP A 6 -29.66 -5.40 -3.60
CA ASP A 6 -29.65 -5.11 -2.17
C ASP A 6 -28.48 -4.16 -1.82
N ILE A 7 -27.30 -4.42 -2.39
CA ILE A 7 -26.09 -3.60 -2.14
C ILE A 7 -25.39 -3.24 -3.45
N GLY A 8 -25.11 -1.95 -3.65
CA GLY A 8 -24.19 -1.40 -4.65
C GLY A 8 -22.85 -1.05 -4.04
N ILE A 9 -21.74 -1.52 -4.62
CA ILE A 9 -20.39 -1.30 -4.09
C ILE A 9 -19.53 -0.61 -5.14
N ILE A 10 -18.98 0.56 -4.82
CA ILE A 10 -18.07 1.29 -5.70
C ILE A 10 -16.63 1.04 -5.25
N GLY A 11 -15.85 0.31 -6.07
CA GLY A 11 -14.49 -0.13 -5.80
C GLY A 11 -14.41 -1.59 -5.36
N SER A 12 -13.44 -2.32 -5.94
CA SER A 12 -13.23 -3.76 -5.74
C SER A 12 -11.96 -4.09 -4.95
N GLY A 13 -11.45 -3.13 -4.16
CA GLY A 13 -10.33 -3.36 -3.24
C GLY A 13 -10.71 -4.24 -2.04
N PRO A 14 -9.79 -4.42 -1.05
CA PRO A 14 -10.03 -5.27 0.12
C PRO A 14 -11.35 -5.00 0.85
N ALA A 15 -11.74 -3.74 1.01
CA ALA A 15 -13.05 -3.40 1.57
C ALA A 15 -14.20 -3.88 0.68
N GLY A 16 -14.16 -3.53 -0.62
CA GLY A 16 -15.24 -3.80 -1.56
C GLY A 16 -15.47 -5.29 -1.78
N TYR A 17 -14.43 -6.08 -2.13
CA TYR A 17 -14.63 -7.51 -2.36
C TYR A 17 -15.02 -8.27 -1.07
N THR A 18 -14.51 -7.82 0.10
CA THR A 18 -14.91 -8.43 1.37
C THR A 18 -16.39 -8.15 1.68
N ALA A 19 -16.86 -6.90 1.47
CA ALA A 19 -18.26 -6.55 1.63
C ALA A 19 -19.15 -7.38 0.67
N ALA A 20 -18.74 -7.53 -0.59
CA ALA A 20 -19.45 -8.32 -1.58
C ALA A 20 -19.58 -9.79 -1.18
N PHE A 21 -18.48 -10.43 -0.72
CA PHE A 21 -18.53 -11.81 -0.25
C PHE A 21 -19.41 -11.97 0.99
N GLN A 22 -19.32 -11.06 1.97
CA GLN A 22 -20.15 -11.12 3.18
C GLN A 22 -21.64 -10.93 2.85
N ALA A 23 -21.97 -10.00 1.97
CA ALA A 23 -23.34 -9.76 1.54
C ALA A 23 -23.91 -10.96 0.75
N SER A 24 -23.15 -11.47 -0.22
CA SER A 24 -23.52 -12.65 -0.99
C SER A 24 -23.73 -13.89 -0.10
N ALA A 25 -22.89 -14.11 0.91
CA ALA A 25 -23.04 -15.20 1.86
C ALA A 25 -24.34 -15.11 2.70
N LYS A 26 -24.89 -13.90 2.84
CA LYS A 26 -26.22 -13.66 3.45
C LYS A 26 -27.37 -13.78 2.46
N GLY A 27 -27.11 -14.12 1.18
CA GLY A 27 -28.12 -14.24 0.13
C GLY A 27 -28.55 -12.92 -0.48
N LEU A 28 -27.82 -11.81 -0.18
CA LEU A 28 -28.11 -10.50 -0.76
C LEU A 28 -27.61 -10.40 -2.20
N SER A 29 -28.37 -9.71 -3.05
CA SER A 29 -27.97 -9.39 -4.42
C SER A 29 -26.99 -8.22 -4.42
N VAL A 30 -25.82 -8.40 -5.08
CA VAL A 30 -24.72 -7.42 -5.06
C VAL A 30 -24.35 -7.03 -6.48
N VAL A 31 -24.23 -5.70 -6.72
CA VAL A 31 -23.53 -5.13 -7.87
C VAL A 31 -22.29 -4.39 -7.40
N MET A 32 -21.16 -4.62 -8.07
CA MET A 32 -19.87 -4.01 -7.75
C MET A 32 -19.32 -3.32 -8.99
N PHE A 33 -18.82 -2.10 -8.82
CA PHE A 33 -18.25 -1.30 -9.90
C PHE A 33 -16.74 -1.17 -9.72
N GLU A 34 -15.97 -1.46 -10.78
CA GLU A 34 -14.52 -1.30 -10.79
C GLU A 34 -14.06 -0.66 -12.09
N LYS A 35 -13.38 0.48 -11.98
CA LYS A 35 -12.91 1.23 -13.14
C LYS A 35 -11.60 0.75 -13.76
N ASP A 36 -10.78 0.03 -12.98
CA ASP A 36 -9.46 -0.45 -13.42
C ASP A 36 -9.43 -2.00 -13.33
N LYS A 37 -8.73 -2.53 -12.38
CA LYS A 37 -8.50 -3.97 -12.18
C LYS A 37 -9.07 -4.41 -10.85
N VAL A 38 -9.82 -5.51 -10.86
CA VAL A 38 -10.36 -6.12 -9.63
C VAL A 38 -9.24 -6.40 -8.61
N GLY A 39 -9.52 -6.11 -7.34
CA GLY A 39 -8.59 -6.31 -6.22
C GLY A 39 -7.97 -5.04 -5.66
N GLY A 40 -8.20 -3.90 -6.33
CA GLY A 40 -7.74 -2.58 -5.86
C GLY A 40 -6.22 -2.46 -5.72
N VAL A 41 -5.79 -1.48 -4.94
CA VAL A 41 -4.37 -1.14 -4.78
C VAL A 41 -3.57 -2.29 -4.18
N CYS A 42 -4.04 -2.92 -3.10
CA CYS A 42 -3.28 -3.94 -2.39
C CYS A 42 -2.88 -5.11 -3.31
N LEU A 43 -3.80 -5.61 -4.14
CA LEU A 43 -3.53 -6.71 -5.06
C LEU A 43 -2.70 -6.28 -6.27
N ASN A 44 -3.01 -5.12 -6.86
CA ASN A 44 -2.46 -4.75 -8.17
C ASN A 44 -1.25 -3.82 -8.10
N LYS A 45 -1.16 -2.92 -7.08
CA LYS A 45 -0.21 -1.79 -7.01
C LYS A 45 0.35 -1.55 -5.59
N GLY A 46 0.28 -2.54 -4.69
CA GLY A 46 0.67 -2.34 -3.29
C GLY A 46 1.26 -3.59 -2.65
N CYS A 47 0.47 -4.21 -1.76
CA CYS A 47 0.92 -5.29 -0.90
C CYS A 47 1.53 -6.46 -1.68
N ILE A 48 0.76 -7.05 -2.59
CA ILE A 48 1.16 -8.27 -3.29
C ILE A 48 2.38 -8.04 -4.18
N PRO A 49 2.38 -7.05 -5.11
CA PRO A 49 3.55 -6.85 -5.97
C PRO A 49 4.81 -6.47 -5.18
N THR A 50 4.72 -5.64 -4.16
CA THR A 50 5.88 -5.26 -3.34
C THR A 50 6.47 -6.47 -2.62
N LYS A 51 5.64 -7.31 -1.99
CA LYS A 51 6.09 -8.51 -1.27
C LYS A 51 6.68 -9.56 -2.21
N ALA A 52 6.18 -9.66 -3.43
CA ALA A 52 6.78 -10.54 -4.45
C ALA A 52 8.22 -10.11 -4.82
N ILE A 53 8.45 -8.80 -5.00
CA ILE A 53 9.80 -8.26 -5.28
C ILE A 53 10.69 -8.39 -4.04
N LEU A 54 10.16 -8.07 -2.85
CA LEU A 54 10.88 -8.17 -1.59
C LEU A 54 11.36 -9.59 -1.33
N HIS A 55 10.52 -10.59 -1.56
CA HIS A 55 10.91 -12.00 -1.42
C HIS A 55 12.06 -12.39 -2.35
N SER A 56 12.07 -11.91 -3.60
CA SER A 56 13.20 -12.10 -4.51
C SER A 56 14.48 -11.44 -3.98
N ALA A 57 14.35 -10.26 -3.37
CA ALA A 57 15.48 -9.56 -2.76
C ALA A 57 16.04 -10.32 -1.54
N GLU A 58 15.16 -10.89 -0.72
CA GLU A 58 15.54 -11.71 0.43
C GLU A 58 16.30 -12.96 0.01
N ILE A 59 15.78 -13.72 -0.96
CA ILE A 59 16.47 -14.90 -1.50
C ILE A 59 17.86 -14.53 -2.06
N TYR A 60 17.96 -13.42 -2.79
CA TYR A 60 19.23 -12.97 -3.34
C TYR A 60 20.24 -12.64 -2.25
N GLU A 61 19.84 -11.98 -1.17
CA GLU A 61 20.73 -11.71 -0.03
C GLU A 61 21.09 -12.97 0.77
N GLU A 62 20.12 -13.85 1.00
CA GLU A 62 20.37 -15.12 1.70
C GLU A 62 21.41 -15.96 0.96
N LEU A 63 21.28 -16.07 -0.36
CA LEU A 63 22.28 -16.76 -1.18
C LEU A 63 23.67 -16.12 -1.11
N ASN A 64 23.75 -14.77 -1.10
CA ASN A 64 25.04 -14.07 -0.98
C ASN A 64 25.68 -14.16 0.42
N SER A 65 24.96 -14.63 1.44
CA SER A 65 25.43 -14.75 2.83
C SER A 65 25.37 -16.19 3.36
N CYS A 66 24.98 -17.16 2.54
CA CYS A 66 24.70 -18.53 2.97
C CYS A 66 25.95 -19.33 3.38
N GLU A 67 27.16 -18.90 3.02
CA GLU A 67 28.41 -19.56 3.41
C GLU A 67 28.54 -19.68 4.93
N SER A 68 28.11 -18.66 5.67
CA SER A 68 28.08 -18.67 7.13
C SER A 68 27.18 -19.75 7.73
N LEU A 69 26.25 -20.28 6.95
CA LEU A 69 25.34 -21.38 7.30
C LEU A 69 25.85 -22.76 6.82
N GLY A 70 27.02 -22.80 6.21
CA GLY A 70 27.57 -24.03 5.62
C GLY A 70 26.99 -24.39 4.26
N ILE A 71 26.31 -23.46 3.61
CA ILE A 71 25.74 -23.63 2.27
C ILE A 71 26.65 -22.91 1.26
N CYS A 72 27.08 -23.62 0.22
CA CYS A 72 27.86 -23.03 -0.86
C CYS A 72 26.97 -22.68 -2.03
N ALA A 73 27.06 -21.44 -2.49
CA ALA A 73 26.40 -20.97 -3.71
C ALA A 73 27.41 -20.18 -4.54
N GLU A 74 27.49 -20.48 -5.83
CA GLU A 74 28.44 -19.86 -6.75
C GLU A 74 27.70 -19.12 -7.88
N ASN A 75 28.34 -18.08 -8.44
CA ASN A 75 27.84 -17.33 -9.58
C ASN A 75 26.43 -16.74 -9.39
N ILE A 76 26.16 -16.26 -8.16
CA ILE A 76 24.87 -15.70 -7.82
C ILE A 76 24.70 -14.37 -8.56
N SER A 77 23.63 -14.26 -9.34
CA SER A 77 23.26 -13.04 -10.06
C SER A 77 21.74 -12.88 -10.07
N PHE A 78 21.27 -11.71 -10.44
CA PHE A 78 19.85 -11.46 -10.62
C PHE A 78 19.57 -10.78 -11.97
N ASP A 79 18.35 -10.97 -12.46
CA ASP A 79 17.77 -10.25 -13.59
C ASP A 79 16.51 -9.53 -13.08
N PHE A 80 16.63 -8.22 -12.88
CA PHE A 80 15.54 -7.45 -12.28
C PHE A 80 14.30 -7.42 -13.16
N ALA A 81 14.46 -7.44 -14.50
CA ALA A 81 13.32 -7.48 -15.41
C ALA A 81 12.53 -8.79 -15.24
N LYS A 82 13.21 -9.93 -15.03
CA LYS A 82 12.55 -11.20 -14.74
C LYS A 82 11.89 -11.22 -13.35
N ILE A 83 12.45 -10.54 -12.36
CA ILE A 83 11.80 -10.37 -11.06
C ILE A 83 10.49 -9.60 -11.22
N ILE A 84 10.48 -8.53 -12.02
CA ILE A 84 9.27 -7.76 -12.31
C ILE A 84 8.25 -8.60 -13.10
N GLU A 85 8.70 -9.41 -14.05
CA GLU A 85 7.83 -10.35 -14.78
C GLU A 85 7.20 -11.37 -13.84
N HIS A 86 7.99 -11.99 -12.95
CA HIS A 86 7.50 -12.92 -11.93
C HIS A 86 6.45 -12.27 -11.02
N LYS A 87 6.72 -11.06 -10.53
CA LYS A 87 5.75 -10.25 -9.77
C LYS A 87 4.45 -10.07 -10.56
N ASN A 88 4.53 -9.74 -11.86
CA ASN A 88 3.34 -9.55 -12.70
C ASN A 88 2.53 -10.86 -12.85
N GLN A 89 3.19 -12.00 -12.99
CA GLN A 89 2.54 -13.32 -13.06
C GLN A 89 1.78 -13.65 -11.76
N ILE A 90 2.39 -13.37 -10.59
CA ILE A 90 1.73 -13.55 -9.28
C ILE A 90 0.47 -12.69 -9.19
N VAL A 91 0.57 -11.40 -9.50
CA VAL A 91 -0.54 -10.45 -9.45
C VAL A 91 -1.68 -10.90 -10.38
N GLU A 92 -1.34 -11.26 -11.62
CA GLU A 92 -2.31 -11.74 -12.61
C GLU A 92 -3.04 -13.00 -12.16
N LYS A 93 -2.30 -13.98 -11.63
CA LYS A 93 -2.87 -15.23 -11.11
C LYS A 93 -3.86 -14.97 -9.98
N LEU A 94 -3.48 -14.12 -9.01
CA LEU A 94 -4.34 -13.81 -7.87
C LEU A 94 -5.56 -12.99 -8.29
N ARG A 95 -5.41 -12.05 -9.24
CA ARG A 95 -6.54 -11.29 -9.77
C ARG A 95 -7.56 -12.19 -10.45
N LYS A 96 -7.12 -13.09 -11.35
CA LYS A 96 -8.01 -14.06 -12.00
C LYS A 96 -8.74 -14.96 -10.99
N SER A 97 -8.04 -15.36 -9.93
CA SER A 97 -8.65 -16.14 -8.85
C SER A 97 -9.73 -15.35 -8.10
N LEU A 98 -9.50 -14.07 -7.82
CA LEU A 98 -10.48 -13.20 -7.18
C LEU A 98 -11.69 -12.95 -8.09
N GLU A 99 -11.49 -12.68 -9.38
CA GLU A 99 -12.55 -12.52 -10.37
C GLU A 99 -13.44 -13.77 -10.43
N LEU A 100 -12.83 -14.96 -10.48
CA LEU A 100 -13.56 -16.23 -10.44
C LEU A 100 -14.33 -16.41 -9.12
N SER A 101 -13.75 -16.03 -7.99
CA SER A 101 -14.40 -16.13 -6.68
C SER A 101 -15.61 -15.20 -6.58
N LEU A 102 -15.51 -13.97 -7.09
CA LEU A 102 -16.65 -13.03 -7.17
C LEU A 102 -17.77 -13.57 -8.06
N LYS A 103 -17.41 -14.14 -9.21
CA LYS A 103 -18.39 -14.79 -10.11
C LYS A 103 -19.08 -15.96 -9.43
N ASN A 104 -18.34 -16.83 -8.75
CA ASN A 104 -18.92 -17.97 -8.02
C ASN A 104 -19.84 -17.52 -6.88
N ALA A 105 -19.52 -16.40 -6.24
CA ALA A 105 -20.36 -15.73 -5.25
C ALA A 105 -21.56 -14.99 -5.86
N LYS A 106 -21.76 -15.06 -7.19
CA LYS A 106 -22.86 -14.39 -7.92
C LYS A 106 -22.86 -12.86 -7.76
N VAL A 107 -21.71 -12.25 -7.52
CA VAL A 107 -21.54 -10.81 -7.51
C VAL A 107 -21.55 -10.32 -8.97
N ASN A 108 -22.43 -9.36 -9.29
CA ASN A 108 -22.41 -8.70 -10.59
C ASN A 108 -21.30 -7.66 -10.61
N VAL A 109 -20.19 -7.93 -11.30
CA VAL A 109 -19.07 -7.01 -11.43
C VAL A 109 -19.19 -6.22 -12.73
N VAL A 110 -19.39 -4.92 -12.61
CA VAL A 110 -19.47 -3.97 -13.74
C VAL A 110 -18.12 -3.26 -13.87
N LYS A 111 -17.47 -3.42 -15.02
CA LYS A 111 -16.20 -2.76 -15.30
C LYS A 111 -16.44 -1.36 -15.85
N ALA A 112 -16.65 -0.41 -14.94
CA ALA A 112 -16.94 0.99 -15.28
C ALA A 112 -16.55 1.91 -14.13
N GLU A 113 -16.31 3.18 -14.44
CA GLU A 113 -16.27 4.23 -13.44
C GLU A 113 -17.69 4.59 -13.01
N ALA A 114 -17.96 4.49 -11.71
CA ALA A 114 -19.30 4.71 -11.16
C ALA A 114 -19.40 6.05 -10.46
N LYS A 115 -20.57 6.69 -10.57
CA LYS A 115 -20.94 7.93 -9.89
C LYS A 115 -22.13 7.70 -8.98
N ILE A 116 -22.08 8.29 -7.81
CA ILE A 116 -23.19 8.28 -6.86
C ILE A 116 -24.21 9.34 -7.32
N ILE A 117 -25.42 8.92 -7.64
CA ILE A 117 -26.52 9.81 -7.97
C ILE A 117 -27.34 10.15 -6.71
N SER A 118 -27.63 9.11 -5.91
CA SER A 118 -28.34 9.25 -4.63
C SER A 118 -27.92 8.15 -3.67
N ALA A 119 -28.52 8.09 -2.48
CA ALA A 119 -28.29 7.01 -1.51
C ALA A 119 -28.73 5.63 -2.04
N SER A 120 -29.49 5.58 -3.13
CA SER A 120 -30.05 4.34 -3.72
C SER A 120 -29.80 4.19 -5.21
N GLU A 121 -29.03 5.09 -5.84
CA GLU A 121 -28.80 5.08 -7.28
C GLU A 121 -27.32 5.33 -7.61
N ILE A 122 -26.77 4.46 -8.45
CA ILE A 122 -25.42 4.55 -9.01
C ILE A 122 -25.52 4.62 -10.52
N GLU A 123 -24.82 5.56 -11.15
CA GLU A 123 -24.66 5.65 -12.59
C GLU A 123 -23.31 5.06 -12.99
N ALA A 124 -23.30 4.20 -14.00
CA ALA A 124 -22.09 3.67 -14.61
C ALA A 124 -22.34 3.41 -16.11
N ASP A 125 -21.44 3.91 -16.96
CA ASP A 125 -21.53 3.81 -18.45
C ASP A 125 -22.88 4.26 -19.03
N GLY A 126 -23.53 5.27 -18.41
CA GLY A 126 -24.81 5.81 -18.84
C GLY A 126 -26.04 4.99 -18.39
N GLU A 127 -25.84 3.92 -17.62
CA GLU A 127 -26.89 3.13 -17.01
C GLU A 127 -27.10 3.46 -15.54
N ILE A 128 -28.33 3.41 -15.07
CA ILE A 128 -28.69 3.62 -13.66
C ILE A 128 -28.94 2.28 -12.99
N TYR A 129 -28.23 2.04 -11.90
CA TYR A 129 -28.34 0.87 -11.05
C TYR A 129 -29.03 1.25 -9.74
N ASN A 130 -30.18 0.64 -9.47
CA ASN A 130 -30.92 0.85 -8.23
C ASN A 130 -30.39 -0.09 -7.15
N CYS A 131 -30.11 0.43 -5.97
CA CYS A 131 -29.58 -0.31 -4.82
C CYS A 131 -30.34 0.09 -3.57
N LYS A 132 -30.57 -0.84 -2.62
CA LYS A 132 -31.14 -0.48 -1.30
C LYS A 132 -30.11 0.25 -0.44
N GLU A 133 -28.84 -0.16 -0.56
CA GLU A 133 -27.71 0.45 0.15
C GLU A 133 -26.53 0.65 -0.82
N VAL A 134 -25.78 1.74 -0.61
CA VAL A 134 -24.58 2.06 -1.39
C VAL A 134 -23.36 2.11 -0.47
N ILE A 135 -22.33 1.35 -0.84
CA ILE A 135 -21.02 1.32 -0.16
C ILE A 135 -19.95 1.91 -1.09
N VAL A 136 -19.18 2.85 -0.57
CA VAL A 136 -18.03 3.45 -1.24
C VAL A 136 -16.74 2.87 -0.66
N ALA A 137 -15.99 2.17 -1.50
CA ALA A 137 -14.73 1.50 -1.19
C ALA A 137 -13.63 1.83 -2.22
N VAL A 138 -13.60 3.08 -2.69
CA VAL A 138 -12.71 3.58 -3.78
C VAL A 138 -11.24 3.66 -3.37
N GLY A 139 -10.94 3.50 -2.08
CA GLY A 139 -9.56 3.42 -1.59
C GLY A 139 -8.84 4.76 -1.51
N ALA A 140 -7.53 4.73 -1.74
CA ALA A 140 -6.62 5.86 -1.65
C ALA A 140 -5.62 5.86 -2.81
N GLU A 141 -5.05 7.03 -3.10
CA GLU A 141 -4.02 7.27 -4.10
C GLU A 141 -2.73 7.81 -3.46
N PRO A 142 -1.55 7.71 -4.11
CA PRO A 142 -0.32 8.31 -3.60
C PRO A 142 -0.50 9.80 -3.35
N ARG A 143 0.10 10.31 -2.28
CA ARG A 143 0.16 11.76 -2.04
C ARG A 143 1.22 12.39 -2.93
N ASP A 144 0.86 13.49 -3.57
CA ASP A 144 1.83 14.36 -4.22
C ASP A 144 2.67 15.08 -3.16
N PHE A 145 3.91 15.34 -3.50
CA PHE A 145 4.81 16.13 -2.68
C PHE A 145 4.74 17.61 -3.07
N ALA A 146 4.45 18.50 -2.11
CA ALA A 146 4.63 19.98 -2.17
C ALA A 146 4.72 20.63 -3.58
N GLY A 147 3.78 20.32 -4.48
CA GLY A 147 3.76 20.83 -5.85
C GLY A 147 4.64 20.06 -6.86
N MET A 148 5.32 18.99 -6.45
CA MET A 148 6.04 18.09 -7.33
C MET A 148 5.23 16.81 -7.56
N LYS A 149 4.67 16.69 -8.73
CA LYS A 149 3.99 15.46 -9.15
C LYS A 149 4.99 14.42 -9.59
N ALA A 150 4.68 13.16 -9.35
CA ALA A 150 5.40 12.07 -9.97
C ALA A 150 5.30 12.20 -11.50
N ASP A 151 6.45 12.09 -12.17
CA ASP A 151 6.56 12.15 -13.63
C ASP A 151 6.73 10.74 -14.24
N GLY A 152 6.89 9.71 -13.40
CA GLY A 152 7.12 8.33 -13.82
C GLY A 152 8.53 8.03 -14.32
N GLU A 153 9.43 9.02 -14.34
CA GLU A 153 10.82 8.88 -14.83
C GLU A 153 11.86 9.21 -13.76
N PHE A 154 11.88 10.44 -13.29
CA PHE A 154 12.79 10.89 -12.24
C PHE A 154 12.12 10.92 -10.86
N VAL A 155 10.92 11.46 -10.78
CA VAL A 155 10.10 11.44 -9.55
C VAL A 155 9.05 10.34 -9.69
N LEU A 156 9.19 9.32 -8.88
CA LEU A 156 8.35 8.13 -8.86
C LEU A 156 7.43 8.15 -7.64
N ASN A 157 6.23 7.67 -7.81
CA ASN A 157 5.35 7.31 -6.69
C ASN A 157 5.40 5.80 -6.43
N SER A 158 4.58 5.32 -5.47
CA SER A 158 4.52 3.89 -5.10
C SER A 158 3.97 2.98 -6.21
N ASP A 159 3.28 3.51 -7.20
CA ASP A 159 2.74 2.75 -8.32
C ASP A 159 3.78 2.67 -9.46
N ASP A 160 4.53 3.75 -9.69
CA ASP A 160 5.56 3.85 -10.73
C ASP A 160 6.73 2.92 -10.44
N VAL A 161 7.21 2.91 -9.20
CA VAL A 161 8.38 2.12 -8.78
C VAL A 161 8.21 0.60 -8.99
N LEU A 162 6.98 0.11 -9.00
CA LEU A 162 6.64 -1.29 -9.29
C LEU A 162 6.90 -1.69 -10.75
N ASN A 163 7.07 -0.72 -11.65
CA ASN A 163 7.25 -0.94 -13.08
C ASN A 163 8.68 -0.69 -13.57
N LEU A 164 9.61 -0.37 -12.67
CA LEU A 164 11.02 -0.27 -13.01
C LEU A 164 11.53 -1.62 -13.53
N THR A 165 12.21 -1.59 -14.65
CA THR A 165 12.82 -2.80 -15.26
C THR A 165 14.30 -2.97 -14.93
N LYS A 166 14.87 -1.99 -14.25
CA LYS A 166 16.28 -1.98 -13.81
C LYS A 166 16.37 -1.39 -12.41
N VAL A 167 17.32 -1.89 -11.65
CA VAL A 167 17.68 -1.28 -10.35
C VAL A 167 18.43 0.02 -10.64
N PRO A 168 17.99 1.17 -10.08
CA PRO A 168 18.73 2.42 -10.23
C PRO A 168 20.07 2.34 -9.49
N LYS A 169 21.11 3.02 -9.98
CA LYS A 169 22.42 3.10 -9.28
C LYS A 169 22.29 3.79 -7.93
N SER A 170 21.44 4.82 -7.86
CA SER A 170 21.14 5.54 -6.62
C SER A 170 19.69 5.99 -6.59
N ILE A 171 19.08 5.95 -5.42
CA ILE A 171 17.71 6.40 -5.23
C ILE A 171 17.59 7.20 -3.93
N LEU A 172 16.83 8.30 -4.01
CA LEU A 172 16.37 9.03 -2.84
C LEU A 172 14.92 8.63 -2.55
N ILE A 173 14.65 8.21 -1.33
CA ILE A 173 13.30 7.88 -0.85
C ILE A 173 12.86 8.98 0.10
N VAL A 174 11.73 9.61 -0.18
CA VAL A 174 11.15 10.68 0.63
C VAL A 174 10.03 10.07 1.48
N GLY A 175 10.26 10.00 2.78
CA GLY A 175 9.40 9.37 3.78
C GLY A 175 9.89 7.99 4.21
N SER A 176 9.93 7.77 5.52
CA SER A 176 10.36 6.52 6.17
C SER A 176 9.21 5.70 6.75
N GLY A 177 8.02 5.85 6.21
CA GLY A 177 6.88 4.96 6.52
C GLY A 177 7.07 3.56 5.93
N ALA A 178 6.04 2.70 6.03
CA ALA A 178 6.10 1.31 5.56
C ALA A 178 6.60 1.19 4.12
N ILE A 179 6.05 1.99 3.20
CA ILE A 179 6.45 1.97 1.78
C ILE A 179 7.93 2.34 1.64
N GLY A 180 8.37 3.43 2.27
CA GLY A 180 9.75 3.90 2.16
C GLY A 180 10.76 2.89 2.72
N ILE A 181 10.46 2.27 3.85
CA ILE A 181 11.30 1.26 4.49
C ILE A 181 11.38 -0.03 3.66
N GLU A 182 10.25 -0.55 3.16
CA GLU A 182 10.22 -1.74 2.31
C GLU A 182 11.03 -1.53 1.02
N TRP A 183 10.85 -0.38 0.33
CA TRP A 183 11.60 -0.07 -0.88
C TRP A 183 13.07 0.23 -0.62
N SER A 184 13.40 0.87 0.50
CA SER A 184 14.82 1.02 0.93
C SER A 184 15.50 -0.33 1.04
N ARG A 185 14.79 -1.30 1.59
CA ARG A 185 15.27 -2.67 1.76
C ARG A 185 15.47 -3.36 0.42
N ILE A 186 14.48 -3.27 -0.48
CA ILE A 186 14.53 -3.88 -1.81
C ILE A 186 15.72 -3.34 -2.62
N PHE A 187 15.85 -2.04 -2.73
CA PHE A 187 16.91 -1.43 -3.54
C PHE A 187 18.30 -1.66 -2.96
N SER A 188 18.43 -1.58 -1.63
CA SER A 188 19.69 -1.89 -0.95
C SER A 188 20.14 -3.33 -1.18
N ALA A 189 19.21 -4.29 -1.17
CA ALA A 189 19.50 -5.70 -1.44
C ALA A 189 20.05 -5.93 -2.84
N PHE A 190 19.54 -5.20 -3.82
CA PHE A 190 20.00 -5.26 -5.21
C PHE A 190 21.16 -4.31 -5.52
N GLY A 191 21.78 -3.69 -4.50
CA GLY A 191 23.03 -2.95 -4.64
C GLY A 191 22.91 -1.47 -5.02
N ALA A 192 21.71 -0.87 -4.97
CA ALA A 192 21.54 0.56 -5.15
C ALA A 192 22.10 1.35 -3.95
N GLU A 193 22.64 2.54 -4.22
CA GLU A 193 22.89 3.53 -3.16
C GLU A 193 21.57 4.15 -2.71
N VAL A 194 21.14 3.84 -1.49
CA VAL A 194 19.86 4.30 -0.95
C VAL A 194 20.08 5.43 0.04
N SER A 195 19.35 6.52 -0.17
CA SER A 195 19.21 7.62 0.78
C SER A 195 17.73 7.81 1.13
N VAL A 196 17.44 8.11 2.39
CA VAL A 196 16.07 8.35 2.87
C VAL A 196 16.00 9.70 3.57
N VAL A 197 15.07 10.54 3.14
CA VAL A 197 14.74 11.81 3.82
C VAL A 197 13.47 11.61 4.62
N GLU A 198 13.52 11.98 5.91
CA GLU A 198 12.41 11.90 6.83
C GLU A 198 12.23 13.22 7.59
N LEU A 199 11.02 13.74 7.58
CA LEU A 199 10.66 14.97 8.27
C LEU A 199 10.68 14.82 9.79
N ALA A 200 10.33 13.63 10.29
CA ALA A 200 10.33 13.33 11.71
C ALA A 200 11.75 13.06 12.26
N GLU A 201 11.87 13.16 13.58
CA GLU A 201 13.11 12.83 14.30
C GLU A 201 13.48 11.35 14.22
N ASN A 202 12.48 10.48 14.15
CA ASN A 202 12.65 9.03 14.14
C ASN A 202 12.08 8.43 12.85
N LEU A 203 12.75 7.39 12.35
CA LEU A 203 12.22 6.55 11.28
C LEU A 203 10.94 5.86 11.77
N LEU A 204 10.07 5.47 10.85
CA LEU A 204 8.83 4.78 11.21
C LEU A 204 8.05 5.53 12.30
N PRO A 205 7.60 6.76 12.05
CA PRO A 205 7.03 7.61 13.10
C PRO A 205 5.76 7.03 13.76
N LEU A 206 5.18 5.98 13.17
CA LEU A 206 4.04 5.25 13.74
C LEU A 206 4.43 4.03 14.60
N ALA A 207 5.70 3.65 14.64
CA ALA A 207 6.20 2.54 15.47
C ALA A 207 6.70 3.05 16.83
N ASP A 208 7.05 2.13 17.73
CA ASP A 208 7.76 2.47 18.95
C ASP A 208 9.14 3.05 18.67
N ILE A 209 9.57 4.01 19.50
CA ILE A 209 10.88 4.67 19.37
C ILE A 209 12.01 3.64 19.46
N GLU A 210 11.92 2.65 20.32
CA GLU A 210 12.94 1.59 20.44
C GLU A 210 13.02 0.73 19.17
N VAL A 211 11.88 0.42 18.54
CA VAL A 211 11.82 -0.27 17.24
C VAL A 211 12.48 0.59 16.17
N SER A 212 12.12 1.88 16.10
CA SER A 212 12.70 2.84 15.15
C SER A 212 14.24 2.88 15.26
N LYS A 213 14.78 3.05 16.47
CA LYS A 213 16.23 3.08 16.73
C LYS A 213 16.92 1.78 16.32
N ARG A 214 16.28 0.64 16.52
CA ARG A 214 16.84 -0.66 16.13
C ARG A 214 16.88 -0.81 14.61
N VAL A 215 15.81 -0.44 13.92
CA VAL A 215 15.74 -0.43 12.45
C VAL A 215 16.80 0.49 11.87
N GLU A 216 16.94 1.71 12.39
CA GLU A 216 17.98 2.65 11.94
C GLU A 216 19.38 2.05 12.03
N ARG A 217 19.73 1.38 13.13
CA ARG A 217 21.03 0.71 13.29
C ARG A 217 21.26 -0.37 12.24
N ILE A 218 20.24 -1.23 12.01
CA ILE A 218 20.31 -2.31 11.02
C ILE A 218 20.46 -1.74 9.61
N PHE A 219 19.72 -0.67 9.28
CA PHE A 219 19.76 -0.09 7.95
C PHE A 219 21.07 0.69 7.69
N LYS A 220 21.63 1.32 8.74
CA LYS A 220 22.99 1.91 8.65
C LYS A 220 24.06 0.86 8.36
N SER A 221 23.97 -0.34 8.93
CA SER A 221 24.88 -1.44 8.60
C SER A 221 24.77 -1.91 7.14
N ARG A 222 23.63 -1.67 6.50
CA ARG A 222 23.38 -1.88 5.07
C ARG A 222 23.78 -0.68 4.20
N LYS A 223 24.47 0.34 4.79
CA LYS A 223 24.92 1.56 4.11
C LYS A 223 23.78 2.45 3.60
N ILE A 224 22.55 2.31 4.10
CA ILE A 224 21.46 3.22 3.81
C ILE A 224 21.69 4.52 4.58
N LYS A 225 21.67 5.65 3.88
CA LYS A 225 21.84 7.00 4.47
C LYS A 225 20.50 7.57 4.90
N PHE A 226 20.43 8.23 6.05
CA PHE A 226 19.23 8.86 6.58
C PHE A 226 19.44 10.34 6.87
N PHE A 227 18.55 11.17 6.34
CA PHE A 227 18.42 12.60 6.60
C PHE A 227 17.14 12.81 7.40
N LYS A 228 17.27 12.82 8.73
CA LYS A 228 16.14 13.01 9.67
C LYS A 228 15.96 14.48 10.00
N ASN A 229 14.75 14.87 10.48
CA ASN A 229 14.37 16.29 10.68
C ASN A 229 14.61 17.11 9.40
N THR A 230 14.45 16.50 8.23
CA THR A 230 14.85 17.06 6.95
C THR A 230 13.70 16.97 5.94
N ALA A 231 13.49 18.04 5.22
CA ALA A 231 12.51 18.12 4.14
C ALA A 231 13.19 18.32 2.79
N VAL A 232 12.58 17.81 1.73
CA VAL A 232 12.92 18.25 0.37
C VAL A 232 12.25 19.59 0.15
N GLU A 233 13.01 20.61 -0.23
CA GLU A 233 12.47 21.94 -0.54
C GLU A 233 12.04 22.05 -1.99
N LYS A 234 12.90 21.58 -2.90
CA LYS A 234 12.61 21.57 -4.34
C LYS A 234 13.40 20.48 -5.06
N ILE A 235 12.91 20.13 -6.24
CA ILE A 235 13.64 19.36 -7.24
C ILE A 235 13.78 20.22 -8.48
N GLU A 236 14.99 20.37 -8.99
CA GLU A 236 15.30 21.17 -10.17
C GLU A 236 16.52 20.55 -10.89
N ASP A 237 16.43 20.37 -12.20
CA ASP A 237 17.52 19.78 -13.01
C ASP A 237 18.06 18.45 -12.46
N LYS A 238 17.18 17.57 -12.02
CA LYS A 238 17.52 16.28 -11.35
C LYS A 238 18.38 16.43 -10.09
N LYS A 239 18.36 17.60 -9.47
CA LYS A 239 18.95 17.86 -8.17
C LYS A 239 17.87 18.04 -7.13
N VAL A 240 18.05 17.42 -5.98
CA VAL A 240 17.14 17.49 -4.85
C VAL A 240 17.76 18.37 -3.78
N TYR A 241 17.11 19.48 -3.48
CA TYR A 241 17.55 20.47 -2.48
C TYR A 241 16.85 20.18 -1.15
N LEU A 242 17.64 20.03 -0.10
CA LEU A 242 17.16 19.77 1.23
C LEU A 242 17.19 21.05 2.09
N ASN A 243 16.28 21.16 3.04
CA ASN A 243 16.18 22.32 3.93
C ASN A 243 17.39 22.50 4.89
N ASN A 244 18.26 21.52 4.99
CA ASN A 244 19.53 21.60 5.73
C ASN A 244 20.69 22.14 4.88
N GLY A 245 20.42 22.53 3.63
CA GLY A 245 21.39 23.06 2.68
C GLY A 245 22.11 22.01 1.84
N GLU A 246 21.88 20.71 2.08
CA GLU A 246 22.45 19.66 1.24
C GLU A 246 21.76 19.56 -0.12
N ILE A 247 22.53 19.17 -1.14
CA ILE A 247 22.04 18.93 -2.50
C ILE A 247 22.38 17.50 -2.87
N LEU A 248 21.36 16.70 -3.19
CA LEU A 248 21.51 15.32 -3.62
C LEU A 248 21.27 15.19 -5.11
N THR A 249 21.97 14.25 -5.76
CA THR A 249 21.86 13.98 -7.20
C THR A 249 21.59 12.48 -7.44
N PRO A 250 20.44 11.95 -6.97
CA PRO A 250 20.09 10.56 -7.20
C PRO A 250 19.73 10.31 -8.67
N GLU A 251 19.77 9.06 -9.11
CA GLU A 251 19.26 8.67 -10.44
C GLU A 251 17.73 8.82 -10.51
N CYS A 252 17.02 8.55 -9.42
CA CYS A 252 15.59 8.82 -9.30
C CYS A 252 15.18 9.07 -7.83
N VAL A 253 13.95 9.56 -7.64
CA VAL A 253 13.36 9.87 -6.35
C VAL A 253 12.07 9.07 -6.20
N LEU A 254 11.90 8.36 -5.08
CA LEU A 254 10.62 7.73 -4.70
C LEU A 254 9.92 8.58 -3.65
N VAL A 255 8.73 9.07 -3.95
CA VAL A 255 7.87 9.78 -3.00
C VAL A 255 7.01 8.77 -2.25
N ALA A 256 7.30 8.58 -0.96
CA ALA A 256 6.69 7.58 -0.07
C ALA A 256 6.07 8.22 1.19
N ILE A 257 5.48 9.42 1.05
CA ILE A 257 4.91 10.24 2.15
C ILE A 257 3.48 9.87 2.54
N GLY A 258 3.04 8.68 2.15
CA GLY A 258 1.71 8.14 2.44
C GLY A 258 0.74 8.30 1.28
N ARG A 259 -0.52 8.02 1.57
CA ARG A 259 -1.62 8.03 0.60
C ARG A 259 -2.74 8.94 1.10
N LYS A 260 -3.53 9.49 0.19
CA LYS A 260 -4.75 10.26 0.50
C LYS A 260 -5.97 9.49 0.01
N ALA A 261 -7.09 9.59 0.71
CA ALA A 261 -8.35 9.02 0.25
C ALA A 261 -8.71 9.57 -1.14
N CYS A 262 -9.19 8.70 -2.03
CA CYS A 262 -9.69 9.13 -3.33
C CYS A 262 -10.91 10.05 -3.14
N GLU A 263 -10.94 11.13 -3.91
CA GLU A 263 -12.06 12.06 -3.87
C GLU A 263 -13.26 11.49 -4.60
N ILE A 264 -14.40 11.45 -3.92
CA ILE A 264 -15.69 11.12 -4.49
C ILE A 264 -16.77 11.93 -3.78
N SER A 265 -17.82 12.29 -4.47
CA SER A 265 -18.94 13.08 -3.91
C SER A 265 -19.53 12.38 -2.68
N LYS A 266 -19.62 13.11 -1.56
CA LYS A 266 -20.31 12.60 -0.37
C LYS A 266 -21.80 12.85 -0.52
N VAL A 267 -22.58 11.80 -0.42
CA VAL A 267 -24.04 11.80 -0.46
C VAL A 267 -24.55 11.26 0.85
N GLU A 268 -25.52 11.92 1.45
CA GLU A 268 -26.14 11.46 2.70
C GLU A 268 -26.79 10.08 2.50
N GLY A 269 -26.63 9.18 3.47
CA GLY A 269 -27.11 7.80 3.40
C GLY A 269 -26.17 6.83 2.70
N VAL A 270 -25.02 7.28 2.18
CA VAL A 270 -23.99 6.43 1.58
C VAL A 270 -22.89 6.12 2.59
N THR A 271 -22.49 4.86 2.68
CA THR A 271 -21.45 4.41 3.62
C THR A 271 -20.08 4.33 2.97
N PHE A 272 -19.08 4.92 3.62
CA PHE A 272 -17.68 4.87 3.20
C PHE A 272 -16.91 3.88 4.07
N ILE A 273 -16.13 2.97 3.45
CA ILE A 273 -15.29 1.98 4.15
C ILE A 273 -13.89 1.90 3.53
N GLY A 274 -12.96 1.32 4.28
CA GLY A 274 -11.56 1.20 3.90
C GLY A 274 -10.84 2.54 3.83
N ASP A 275 -9.85 2.65 2.96
CA ASP A 275 -9.00 3.84 2.82
C ASP A 275 -9.80 5.07 2.37
N ALA A 276 -10.97 4.87 1.75
CA ALA A 276 -11.88 5.93 1.32
C ALA A 276 -12.42 6.78 2.49
N CYS A 277 -12.46 6.24 3.72
CA CYS A 277 -12.89 7.01 4.90
C CYS A 277 -11.74 7.78 5.59
N GLY A 278 -10.52 7.73 5.05
CA GLY A 278 -9.36 8.48 5.57
C GLY A 278 -8.82 8.00 6.91
N ALA A 279 -9.28 6.83 7.41
CA ALA A 279 -8.85 6.24 8.67
C ALA A 279 -7.55 5.43 8.49
N ILE A 280 -7.41 4.30 9.19
CA ILE A 280 -6.26 3.39 9.07
C ILE A 280 -6.21 2.79 7.66
N GLN A 281 -5.14 3.06 6.90
CA GLN A 281 -4.97 2.62 5.52
C GLN A 281 -4.25 1.27 5.47
N LEU A 282 -4.93 0.22 5.93
CA LEU A 282 -4.45 -1.16 5.94
C LEU A 282 -5.50 -2.09 5.34
N ALA A 283 -5.07 -3.00 4.46
CA ALA A 283 -5.98 -3.90 3.73
C ALA A 283 -6.84 -4.76 4.66
N HIS A 284 -6.26 -5.31 5.72
CA HIS A 284 -6.99 -6.12 6.71
C HIS A 284 -7.94 -5.28 7.58
N TYR A 285 -7.61 -4.01 7.86
CA TYR A 285 -8.54 -3.08 8.50
C TYR A 285 -9.74 -2.80 7.59
N ALA A 286 -9.49 -2.51 6.31
CA ALA A 286 -10.53 -2.28 5.32
C ALA A 286 -11.47 -3.50 5.18
N SER A 287 -10.91 -4.72 5.14
CA SER A 287 -11.70 -5.96 5.18
C SER A 287 -12.51 -6.12 6.47
N LYS A 288 -11.92 -5.76 7.61
CA LYS A 288 -12.62 -5.86 8.91
C LYS A 288 -13.78 -4.86 9.01
N GLN A 289 -13.61 -3.62 8.51
CA GLN A 289 -14.71 -2.66 8.41
C GLN A 289 -15.86 -3.18 7.51
N ALA A 290 -15.53 -3.83 6.40
CA ALA A 290 -16.53 -4.43 5.53
C ALA A 290 -17.32 -5.54 6.24
N ILE A 291 -16.63 -6.39 7.02
CA ILE A 291 -17.27 -7.42 7.85
C ILE A 291 -18.16 -6.76 8.92
N GLU A 292 -17.65 -5.77 9.65
CA GLU A 292 -18.42 -5.02 10.65
C GLU A 292 -19.71 -4.45 10.05
N TYR A 293 -19.58 -3.76 8.91
CA TYR A 293 -20.74 -3.16 8.23
C TYR A 293 -21.80 -4.18 7.86
N VAL A 294 -21.41 -5.26 7.17
CA VAL A 294 -22.36 -6.26 6.66
C VAL A 294 -22.89 -7.16 7.76
N SER A 295 -22.07 -7.51 8.78
CA SER A 295 -22.48 -8.42 9.86
C SER A 295 -23.18 -7.71 11.02
N GLY A 296 -22.93 -6.43 11.22
CA GLY A 296 -23.33 -5.68 12.41
C GLY A 296 -22.50 -5.98 13.66
N ILE A 297 -21.41 -6.77 13.53
CA ILE A 297 -20.55 -7.17 14.66
C ILE A 297 -19.38 -6.20 14.76
N PRO A 298 -19.31 -5.35 15.79
CA PRO A 298 -18.24 -4.39 15.96
C PRO A 298 -16.90 -5.06 16.28
N PHE A 299 -15.78 -4.39 15.97
CA PHE A 299 -14.45 -4.81 16.37
C PHE A 299 -13.67 -3.68 17.02
N ASP A 300 -12.71 -4.05 17.88
CA ASP A 300 -11.86 -3.08 18.55
C ASP A 300 -10.76 -2.58 17.56
N LYS A 301 -10.89 -1.32 17.17
CA LYS A 301 -9.95 -0.66 16.23
C LYS A 301 -8.55 -0.46 16.81
N SER A 302 -8.41 -0.48 18.15
CA SER A 302 -7.10 -0.37 18.81
C SER A 302 -6.26 -1.63 18.68
N LEU A 303 -6.88 -2.77 18.34
CA LEU A 303 -6.23 -4.07 18.16
C LEU A 303 -5.90 -4.39 16.69
N VAL A 304 -5.89 -3.40 15.81
CA VAL A 304 -5.49 -3.57 14.42
C VAL A 304 -3.97 -3.66 14.34
N PRO A 305 -3.39 -4.79 13.92
CA PRO A 305 -1.94 -4.92 13.83
C PRO A 305 -1.41 -4.13 12.64
N SER A 306 -0.21 -3.58 12.80
CA SER A 306 0.58 -3.01 11.72
C SER A 306 1.79 -3.89 11.45
N VAL A 307 2.22 -3.99 10.18
CA VAL A 307 3.37 -4.79 9.78
C VAL A 307 4.14 -4.09 8.66
N ILE A 308 5.44 -4.20 8.70
CA ILE A 308 6.38 -3.81 7.64
C ILE A 308 7.22 -5.04 7.35
N TYR A 309 7.19 -5.46 6.12
CA TYR A 309 7.86 -6.66 5.66
C TYR A 309 9.33 -6.39 5.33
N GLY A 310 10.15 -7.42 5.47
CA GLY A 310 11.57 -7.39 5.16
C GLY A 310 12.41 -8.04 6.25
N ASN A 311 13.71 -7.88 6.17
CA ASN A 311 14.65 -8.35 7.19
C ASN A 311 15.32 -7.16 7.88
N PRO A 312 14.95 -6.84 9.15
CA PRO A 312 13.97 -7.58 9.96
C PRO A 312 12.51 -7.27 9.59
N GLU A 313 11.61 -8.20 9.85
CA GLU A 313 10.18 -7.91 9.91
C GLU A 313 9.85 -7.08 11.15
N ILE A 314 8.91 -6.15 11.01
CA ILE A 314 8.48 -5.25 12.07
C ILE A 314 6.97 -5.35 12.19
N ALA A 315 6.48 -5.67 13.39
CA ALA A 315 5.05 -5.72 13.64
C ALA A 315 4.72 -5.16 15.03
N TRP A 316 3.59 -4.51 15.13
CA TRP A 316 3.08 -4.00 16.40
C TRP A 316 1.56 -3.96 16.42
N VAL A 317 0.99 -3.92 17.61
CA VAL A 317 -0.46 -3.78 17.84
C VAL A 317 -0.70 -3.06 19.17
N GLY A 318 -1.75 -2.26 19.24
CA GLY A 318 -2.13 -1.53 20.45
C GLY A 318 -1.35 -0.24 20.64
N LYS A 319 -1.20 0.17 21.88
CA LYS A 319 -0.54 1.43 22.26
C LYS A 319 0.97 1.31 22.21
N ARG A 320 1.64 2.38 21.79
CA ARG A 320 3.11 2.48 21.83
C ARG A 320 3.59 2.93 23.20
N GLU A 321 4.81 2.59 23.56
CA GLU A 321 5.39 2.98 24.86
C GLU A 321 5.35 4.50 25.06
N GLN A 322 5.72 5.28 24.05
CA GLN A 322 5.73 6.74 24.10
C GLN A 322 4.35 7.39 24.23
N ASP A 323 3.26 6.67 24.00
CA ASP A 323 1.89 7.15 24.15
C ASP A 323 1.32 6.87 25.55
N LEU A 324 2.07 6.21 26.41
CA LEU A 324 1.66 5.80 27.74
C LEU A 324 2.25 6.72 28.80
N ALA A 325 1.46 6.99 29.87
CA ALA A 325 1.98 7.70 31.02
C ALA A 325 2.97 6.80 31.81
N ASP A 326 3.97 7.40 32.43
CA ASP A 326 4.93 6.70 33.27
C ASP A 326 4.24 5.83 34.33
N GLY A 327 4.71 4.60 34.49
CA GLY A 327 4.20 3.63 35.45
C GLY A 327 2.95 2.88 35.03
N THR A 328 2.42 3.10 33.83
CA THR A 328 1.23 2.38 33.31
C THR A 328 1.56 1.08 32.58
N TYR A 329 2.84 0.73 32.44
CA TYR A 329 3.31 -0.46 31.74
C TYR A 329 4.56 -1.07 32.40
N LYS A 330 4.83 -2.33 32.05
CA LYS A 330 6.08 -3.01 32.39
C LYS A 330 6.85 -3.31 31.10
N LYS A 331 8.13 -2.99 31.11
CA LYS A 331 9.06 -3.37 30.02
C LYS A 331 9.41 -4.86 30.08
#